data_5a720afd35eee451fa515fb6832de666
#
_entry.id   5a720afd35eee451fa515fb6832de666
#
_cell.length_a   1.000
_cell.length_b   1.000
_cell.length_c   1.000
_cell.angle_alpha   90.00
_cell.angle_beta   90.00
_cell.angle_gamma   90.00
#
_symmetry.space_group_name_H-M   'P 1'
#
loop_
_entity.id
_entity.type
_entity.pdbx_description
1 polymer ?
#
loop_
_entity_poly.entity_id
_entity_poly.type
_entity_poly.pdbx_seq_one_letter_code
_entity_poly.pdbx_strand_id
1 'polypeptide(L)'
;MAKSLIPETDIMLLDEPTNHLDLECIQWLEQHLKGLNRVMLCVSHDRTFLSNFTNKVFWLDRGDLRISPNGFKNFDAWSEELLDQEARELKNRKQFVNLEVEWAQRGVKARVKRNVKRLERAKQLKEQLEKDESSYRQAIKSVKPM
;
A
#
# COMPACT_ATOMS: atom_id res chain seq x y z
N MET A 1 32.98 -18.13 -4.24
CA MET A 1 33.77 -17.03 -4.83
C MET A 1 33.19 -15.61 -4.66
N ALA A 2 32.08 -15.41 -4.00
CA ALA A 2 31.51 -14.06 -3.84
C ALA A 2 32.01 -13.26 -2.60
N LYS A 3 32.92 -13.81 -1.81
CA LYS A 3 33.36 -13.18 -0.55
C LYS A 3 34.20 -11.90 -0.70
N SER A 4 34.71 -11.60 -1.89
CA SER A 4 35.62 -10.45 -2.07
C SER A 4 34.98 -9.24 -2.76
N LEU A 5 33.67 -9.25 -3.02
CA LEU A 5 33.02 -8.19 -3.80
C LEU A 5 32.10 -7.25 -2.98
N ILE A 6 31.91 -7.52 -1.71
CA ILE A 6 31.06 -6.65 -0.89
C ILE A 6 31.98 -5.79 -0.02
N PRO A 7 32.27 -4.54 -0.42
CA PRO A 7 32.99 -3.61 0.43
C PRO A 7 32.27 -3.46 1.78
N GLU A 8 33.01 -3.11 2.83
CA GLU A 8 32.41 -2.79 4.14
C GLU A 8 31.57 -1.53 4.02
N THR A 9 30.32 -1.71 3.61
CA THR A 9 29.33 -0.65 3.48
C THR A 9 28.34 -0.75 4.63
N ASP A 10 27.90 0.38 5.16
CA ASP A 10 26.91 0.44 6.23
C ASP A 10 25.51 0.06 5.73
N ILE A 11 25.25 0.28 4.44
CA ILE A 11 23.95 0.02 3.79
C ILE A 11 24.17 -0.83 2.55
N MET A 12 23.38 -1.88 2.41
CA MET A 12 23.37 -2.76 1.24
C MET A 12 22.02 -2.67 0.53
N LEU A 13 22.05 -2.47 -0.78
CA LEU A 13 20.86 -2.49 -1.64
C LEU A 13 20.88 -3.78 -2.45
N LEU A 14 19.78 -4.53 -2.38
CA LEU A 14 19.59 -5.81 -3.09
C LEU A 14 18.36 -5.67 -4.00
N ASP A 15 18.58 -5.87 -5.29
CA ASP A 15 17.52 -5.87 -6.30
C ASP A 15 17.37 -7.27 -6.85
N GLU A 16 16.22 -7.91 -6.57
CA GLU A 16 15.88 -9.27 -7.00
C GLU A 16 17.03 -10.30 -6.79
N PRO A 17 17.59 -10.40 -5.57
CA PRO A 17 18.80 -11.21 -5.34
C PRO A 17 18.58 -12.72 -5.49
N THR A 18 17.33 -13.17 -5.52
CA THR A 18 16.96 -14.59 -5.69
C THR A 18 16.78 -15.00 -7.16
N ASN A 19 16.77 -14.02 -8.08
CA ASN A 19 16.58 -14.32 -9.50
C ASN A 19 17.71 -15.20 -10.03
N HIS A 20 17.32 -16.25 -10.76
CA HIS A 20 18.21 -17.23 -11.38
C HIS A 20 19.02 -18.09 -10.40
N LEU A 21 18.70 -18.08 -9.11
CA LEU A 21 19.31 -18.94 -8.10
C LEU A 21 18.47 -20.22 -7.92
N ASP A 22 19.15 -21.33 -7.68
CA ASP A 22 18.51 -22.54 -7.21
C ASP A 22 18.20 -22.46 -5.71
N LEU A 23 17.42 -23.41 -5.21
CA LEU A 23 16.94 -23.40 -3.82
C LEU A 23 18.11 -23.44 -2.81
N GLU A 24 19.17 -24.18 -3.11
CA GLU A 24 20.33 -24.29 -2.22
C GLU A 24 21.07 -22.96 -2.13
N CYS A 25 21.23 -22.28 -3.25
CA CYS A 25 21.84 -20.94 -3.29
C CYS A 25 21.00 -19.90 -2.58
N ILE A 26 19.66 -19.96 -2.68
CA ILE A 26 18.76 -19.05 -1.96
C ILE A 26 18.88 -19.27 -0.45
N GLN A 27 18.87 -20.51 0.03
CA GLN A 27 19.03 -20.82 1.46
C GLN A 27 20.40 -20.37 1.99
N TRP A 28 21.46 -20.60 1.21
CA TRP A 28 22.78 -20.09 1.56
C TRP A 28 22.81 -18.56 1.65
N LEU A 29 22.19 -17.87 0.69
CA LEU A 29 22.10 -16.42 0.65
C LEU A 29 21.35 -15.89 1.89
N GLU A 30 20.20 -16.48 2.24
CA GLU A 30 19.45 -16.12 3.44
C GLU A 30 20.29 -16.21 4.72
N GLN A 31 20.99 -17.33 4.88
CA GLN A 31 21.85 -17.54 6.04
C GLN A 31 23.02 -16.54 6.07
N HIS A 32 23.61 -16.27 4.91
CA HIS A 32 24.71 -15.33 4.79
C HIS A 32 24.27 -13.90 5.15
N LEU A 33 23.13 -13.46 4.60
CA LEU A 33 22.61 -12.13 4.84
C LEU A 33 22.16 -11.93 6.30
N LYS A 34 21.57 -12.95 6.93
CA LYS A 34 21.20 -12.91 8.37
C LYS A 34 22.41 -12.74 9.28
N GLY A 35 23.57 -13.24 8.86
CA GLY A 35 24.83 -13.11 9.60
C GLY A 35 25.49 -11.73 9.49
N LEU A 36 25.02 -10.89 8.55
CA LEU A 36 25.56 -9.54 8.36
C LEU A 36 24.84 -8.55 9.29
N ASN A 37 25.60 -7.88 10.16
CA ASN A 37 25.05 -6.84 11.04
C ASN A 37 25.05 -5.48 10.31
N ARG A 38 24.22 -5.35 9.26
CA ARG A 38 24.14 -4.17 8.40
C ARG A 38 22.69 -3.81 8.08
N VAL A 39 22.47 -2.57 7.70
CA VAL A 39 21.18 -2.14 7.15
C VAL A 39 21.06 -2.63 5.72
N MET A 40 19.98 -3.35 5.41
CA MET A 40 19.75 -3.90 4.10
C MET A 40 18.37 -3.47 3.59
N LEU A 41 18.34 -2.99 2.36
CA LEU A 41 17.09 -2.72 1.62
C LEU A 41 17.04 -3.70 0.45
N CYS A 42 16.00 -4.53 0.43
CA CYS A 42 15.82 -5.57 -0.58
C CYS A 42 14.51 -5.37 -1.34
N VAL A 43 14.58 -5.44 -2.65
CA VAL A 43 13.42 -5.58 -3.53
C VAL A 43 13.40 -7.01 -4.05
N SER A 44 12.30 -7.74 -3.86
CA SER A 44 12.15 -9.10 -4.37
C SER A 44 10.67 -9.46 -4.54
N HIS A 45 10.42 -10.38 -5.48
CA HIS A 45 9.13 -11.03 -5.66
C HIS A 45 9.03 -12.38 -4.93
N ASP A 46 10.13 -12.87 -4.37
CA ASP A 46 10.16 -14.12 -3.60
C ASP A 46 9.62 -13.88 -2.18
N ARG A 47 8.35 -14.24 -1.99
CA ARG A 47 7.64 -14.08 -0.71
C ARG A 47 8.27 -14.90 0.42
N THR A 48 8.81 -16.08 0.11
CA THR A 48 9.45 -16.95 1.09
C THR A 48 10.74 -16.33 1.58
N PHE A 49 11.58 -15.89 0.66
CA PHE A 49 12.81 -15.17 0.97
C PHE A 49 12.53 -13.92 1.82
N LEU A 50 11.59 -13.06 1.40
CA LEU A 50 11.22 -11.86 2.15
C LEU A 50 10.71 -12.20 3.55
N SER A 51 9.91 -13.27 3.72
CA SER A 51 9.38 -13.70 5.01
C SER A 51 10.46 -14.15 5.98
N ASN A 52 11.51 -14.78 5.46
CA ASN A 52 12.61 -15.30 6.28
C ASN A 52 13.65 -14.26 6.64
N PHE A 53 13.74 -13.19 5.87
CA PHE A 53 14.85 -12.26 5.91
C PHE A 53 14.49 -10.87 6.47
N THR A 54 13.28 -10.36 6.19
CA THR A 54 12.92 -8.96 6.49
C THR A 54 12.35 -8.79 7.89
N ASN A 55 12.63 -7.63 8.50
CA ASN A 55 12.04 -7.19 9.77
C ASN A 55 11.08 -6.00 9.61
N LYS A 56 11.13 -5.31 8.47
CA LYS A 56 10.21 -4.23 8.07
C LYS A 56 9.87 -4.36 6.61
N VAL A 57 8.71 -3.84 6.21
CA VAL A 57 8.30 -3.79 4.81
C VAL A 57 7.96 -2.36 4.44
N PHE A 58 8.53 -1.90 3.33
CA PHE A 58 8.17 -0.67 2.66
C PHE A 58 7.23 -1.01 1.52
N TRP A 59 5.97 -0.71 1.69
CA TRP A 59 4.95 -0.96 0.68
C TRP A 59 4.66 0.30 -0.11
N LEU A 60 5.05 0.29 -1.40
CA LEU A 60 4.72 1.36 -2.32
C LEU A 60 3.33 1.08 -2.91
N ASP A 61 2.34 1.87 -2.51
CA ASP A 61 0.96 1.73 -2.97
C ASP A 61 0.43 3.07 -3.49
N ARG A 62 0.02 3.11 -4.74
CA ARG A 62 -0.61 4.28 -5.41
C ARG A 62 0.21 5.58 -5.32
N GLY A 63 1.53 5.48 -5.26
CA GLY A 63 2.45 6.60 -5.10
C GLY A 63 2.79 6.98 -3.66
N ASP A 64 2.14 6.37 -2.69
CA ASP A 64 2.41 6.55 -1.26
C ASP A 64 3.28 5.41 -0.72
N LEU A 65 4.21 5.74 0.17
CA LEU A 65 5.04 4.77 0.87
C LEU A 65 4.44 4.48 2.25
N ARG A 66 4.00 3.25 2.46
CA ARG A 66 3.50 2.76 3.75
C ARG A 66 4.52 1.82 4.38
N ILE A 67 4.70 1.93 5.68
CA ILE A 67 5.70 1.15 6.42
C ILE A 67 4.98 0.17 7.34
N SER A 68 5.14 -1.13 7.07
CA SER A 68 4.75 -2.15 8.02
C SER A 68 5.84 -2.29 9.10
N PRO A 69 5.49 -2.18 10.38
CA PRO A 69 6.45 -2.30 11.47
C PRO A 69 6.98 -3.73 11.65
N ASN A 70 6.27 -4.70 11.10
CA ASN A 70 6.59 -6.12 11.14
C ASN A 70 7.20 -6.55 9.81
N GLY A 71 7.99 -7.62 9.83
CA GLY A 71 8.55 -8.23 8.62
C GLY A 71 7.46 -8.76 7.67
N PHE A 72 7.89 -9.21 6.50
CA PHE A 72 7.00 -9.66 5.43
C PHE A 72 6.09 -10.83 5.85
N LYS A 73 6.49 -11.62 6.83
CA LYS A 73 5.68 -12.71 7.39
C LYS A 73 4.29 -12.28 7.85
N ASN A 74 4.15 -11.05 8.33
CA ASN A 74 2.88 -10.50 8.82
C ASN A 74 2.28 -9.48 7.84
N PHE A 75 2.89 -9.31 6.65
CA PHE A 75 2.50 -8.29 5.70
C PHE A 75 1.07 -8.47 5.18
N ASP A 76 0.68 -9.70 4.89
CA ASP A 76 -0.66 -9.99 4.35
C ASP A 76 -1.76 -9.57 5.35
N ALA A 77 -1.63 -9.98 6.61
CA ALA A 77 -2.58 -9.60 7.65
C ALA A 77 -2.62 -8.09 7.88
N TRP A 78 -1.45 -7.43 7.91
CA TRP A 78 -1.36 -6.00 8.08
C TRP A 78 -1.96 -5.22 6.89
N SER A 79 -1.68 -5.65 5.66
CA SER A 79 -2.22 -5.00 4.46
C SER A 79 -3.73 -5.20 4.33
N GLU A 80 -4.24 -6.36 4.73
CA GLU A 80 -5.68 -6.66 4.75
C GLU A 80 -6.42 -5.77 5.76
N GLU A 81 -5.89 -5.63 6.98
CA GLU A 81 -6.44 -4.72 8.00
C GLU A 81 -6.49 -3.28 7.52
N LEU A 82 -5.42 -2.81 6.85
CA LEU A 82 -5.35 -1.47 6.30
C LEU A 82 -6.41 -1.24 5.21
N LEU A 83 -6.58 -2.21 4.31
CA LEU A 83 -7.62 -2.15 3.26
C LEU A 83 -9.03 -2.17 3.85
N ASP A 84 -9.25 -2.92 4.92
CA ASP A 84 -10.53 -2.96 5.63
C ASP A 84 -10.84 -1.63 6.33
N GLN A 85 -9.82 -0.95 6.86
CA GLN A 85 -9.98 0.40 7.40
C GLN A 85 -10.36 1.39 6.29
N GLU A 86 -9.64 1.39 5.16
CA GLU A 86 -9.99 2.22 3.99
C GLU A 86 -11.42 1.94 3.49
N ALA A 87 -11.84 0.68 3.43
CA ALA A 87 -13.19 0.31 3.02
C ALA A 87 -14.26 0.92 3.93
N ARG A 88 -14.03 0.88 5.25
CA ARG A 88 -14.93 1.49 6.24
C ARG A 88 -15.00 3.01 6.09
N GLU A 89 -13.86 3.65 5.90
CA GLU A 89 -13.80 5.11 5.68
C GLU A 89 -14.51 5.52 4.40
N LEU A 90 -14.29 4.79 3.30
CA LEU A 90 -14.99 5.03 2.03
C LEU A 90 -16.50 4.86 2.18
N LYS A 91 -16.94 3.82 2.89
CA LYS A 91 -18.38 3.60 3.15
C LYS A 91 -18.99 4.77 3.92
N ASN A 92 -18.32 5.23 4.97
CA ASN A 92 -18.79 6.37 5.76
C ASN A 92 -18.81 7.66 4.93
N ARG A 93 -17.76 7.91 4.14
CA ARG A 93 -17.70 9.06 3.23
C ARG A 93 -18.81 9.02 2.19
N LYS A 94 -19.09 7.84 1.63
CA LYS A 94 -20.18 7.64 0.67
C LYS A 94 -21.55 7.97 1.27
N GLN A 95 -21.82 7.53 2.48
CA GLN A 95 -23.05 7.86 3.19
C GLN A 95 -23.17 9.37 3.40
N PHE A 96 -22.10 10.02 3.86
CA PHE A 96 -22.07 11.47 4.05
C PHE A 96 -22.32 12.22 2.72
N VAL A 97 -21.66 11.86 1.64
CA VAL A 97 -21.83 12.48 0.33
C VAL A 97 -23.26 12.32 -0.18
N ASN A 98 -23.85 11.13 -0.03
CA ASN A 98 -25.24 10.88 -0.43
C ASN A 98 -26.21 11.77 0.34
N LEU A 99 -26.04 11.94 1.64
CA LEU A 99 -26.86 12.82 2.45
C LEU A 99 -26.71 14.30 2.01
N GLU A 100 -25.49 14.76 1.72
CA GLU A 100 -25.26 16.12 1.22
C GLU A 100 -25.88 16.36 -0.15
N VAL A 101 -25.82 15.37 -1.05
CA VAL A 101 -26.46 15.42 -2.39
C VAL A 101 -27.97 15.48 -2.26
N GLU A 102 -28.59 14.61 -1.46
CA GLU A 102 -30.04 14.61 -1.22
C GLU A 102 -30.51 15.94 -0.62
N TRP A 103 -29.76 16.45 0.35
CA TRP A 103 -30.10 17.70 0.98
C TRP A 103 -29.95 18.90 0.04
N ALA A 104 -28.91 18.91 -0.82
CA ALA A 104 -28.75 19.92 -1.86
C ALA A 104 -29.91 19.91 -2.87
N GLN A 105 -30.43 18.72 -3.22
CA GLN A 105 -31.56 18.56 -4.14
C GLN A 105 -32.90 19.01 -3.52
N ARG A 106 -33.15 18.70 -2.25
CA ARG A 106 -34.38 19.09 -1.54
C ARG A 106 -34.48 20.60 -1.29
N GLY A 107 -33.35 21.28 -1.15
CA GLY A 107 -33.28 22.72 -0.82
C GLY A 107 -33.51 23.69 -1.98
N VAL A 108 -33.77 23.21 -3.20
CA VAL A 108 -33.86 24.05 -4.43
C VAL A 108 -35.03 25.03 -4.42
N LYS A 109 -36.09 24.81 -3.63
CA LYS A 109 -37.32 25.62 -3.68
C LYS A 109 -37.27 26.96 -2.92
N ALA A 110 -36.27 27.23 -2.04
CA ALA A 110 -36.40 28.35 -1.12
C ALA A 110 -35.36 29.52 -1.24
N ARG A 111 -34.16 29.34 -1.82
CA ARG A 111 -33.16 30.44 -1.99
C ARG A 111 -32.12 30.11 -3.04
N VAL A 112 -32.29 30.58 -4.27
CA VAL A 112 -31.51 30.23 -5.47
C VAL A 112 -29.98 30.42 -5.33
N LYS A 113 -29.48 31.54 -4.82
CA LYS A 113 -28.02 31.80 -4.73
C LYS A 113 -27.26 30.93 -3.73
N ARG A 114 -27.86 30.54 -2.62
CA ARG A 114 -27.24 29.66 -1.60
C ARG A 114 -27.18 28.22 -2.07
N ASN A 115 -28.11 27.82 -2.89
CA ASN A 115 -28.22 26.47 -3.43
C ASN A 115 -27.24 26.17 -4.53
N VAL A 116 -26.85 27.13 -5.37
CA VAL A 116 -25.85 26.94 -6.43
C VAL A 116 -24.49 26.53 -5.84
N LYS A 117 -23.98 27.26 -4.87
CA LYS A 117 -22.69 26.90 -4.19
C LYS A 117 -22.73 25.54 -3.52
N ARG A 118 -23.88 25.16 -2.97
CA ARG A 118 -24.04 23.87 -2.30
C ARG A 118 -24.14 22.70 -3.28
N LEU A 119 -24.81 22.90 -4.40
CA LEU A 119 -24.84 21.94 -5.50
C LEU A 119 -23.44 21.74 -6.10
N GLU A 120 -22.68 22.80 -6.30
CA GLU A 120 -21.29 22.72 -6.76
C GLU A 120 -20.44 21.93 -5.77
N ARG A 121 -20.57 22.22 -4.44
CA ARG A 121 -19.85 21.48 -3.41
C ARG A 121 -20.25 20.00 -3.37
N ALA A 122 -21.51 19.68 -3.47
CA ALA A 122 -21.99 18.29 -3.54
C ALA A 122 -21.44 17.55 -4.76
N LYS A 123 -21.37 18.24 -5.91
CA LYS A 123 -20.77 17.70 -7.13
C LYS A 123 -19.28 17.41 -6.95
N GLN A 124 -18.53 18.35 -6.38
CA GLN A 124 -17.09 18.17 -6.08
C GLN A 124 -16.85 17.00 -5.13
N LEU A 125 -17.66 16.88 -4.07
CA LEU A 125 -17.58 15.76 -3.12
C LEU A 125 -17.84 14.42 -3.80
N LYS A 126 -18.79 14.36 -4.73
CA LYS A 126 -19.10 13.16 -5.50
C LYS A 126 -17.95 12.78 -6.43
N GLU A 127 -17.38 13.74 -7.16
CA GLU A 127 -16.24 13.51 -8.04
C GLU A 127 -15.01 13.02 -7.24
N GLN A 128 -14.78 13.58 -6.04
CA GLN A 128 -13.71 13.12 -5.16
C GLN A 128 -13.94 11.69 -4.67
N LEU A 129 -15.19 11.36 -4.30
CA LEU A 129 -15.54 10.01 -3.87
C LEU A 129 -15.32 8.98 -4.99
N GLU A 130 -15.66 9.30 -6.24
CA GLU A 130 -15.43 8.42 -7.38
C GLU A 130 -13.94 8.15 -7.62
N LYS A 131 -13.08 9.17 -7.42
CA LYS A 131 -11.62 9.02 -7.48
C LYS A 131 -11.12 8.12 -6.35
N ASP A 132 -11.58 8.34 -5.11
CA ASP A 132 -11.20 7.55 -3.96
C ASP A 132 -11.62 6.07 -4.12
N GLU A 133 -12.85 5.81 -4.63
CA GLU A 133 -13.32 4.45 -4.94
C GLU A 133 -12.48 3.78 -6.03
N SER A 134 -12.09 4.52 -7.07
CA SER A 134 -11.22 4.01 -8.14
C SER A 134 -9.84 3.64 -7.60
N SER A 135 -9.26 4.52 -6.80
CA SER A 135 -7.97 4.31 -6.13
C SER A 135 -8.00 3.09 -5.20
N TYR A 136 -9.04 2.93 -4.40
CA TYR A 136 -9.23 1.77 -3.53
C TYR A 136 -9.32 0.45 -4.31
N ARG A 137 -10.06 0.43 -5.45
CA ARG A 137 -10.13 -0.76 -6.31
C ARG A 137 -8.76 -1.16 -6.88
N GLN A 138 -7.90 -0.19 -7.17
CA GLN A 138 -6.53 -0.46 -7.61
C GLN A 138 -5.70 -1.10 -6.49
N ALA A 139 -5.81 -0.60 -5.26
CA ALA A 139 -5.10 -1.16 -4.11
C ALA A 139 -5.47 -2.63 -3.85
N ILE A 140 -6.76 -2.98 -3.92
CA ILE A 140 -7.19 -4.39 -3.77
C ILE A 140 -6.51 -5.28 -4.81
N LYS A 141 -6.42 -4.83 -6.07
CA LYS A 141 -5.79 -5.63 -7.14
C LYS A 141 -4.29 -5.81 -6.93
N SER A 142 -3.61 -4.86 -6.30
CA SER A 142 -2.16 -4.96 -6.04
C SER A 142 -1.83 -5.93 -4.91
N VAL A 143 -2.72 -6.05 -3.92
CA VAL A 143 -2.52 -6.93 -2.75
C VAL A 143 -2.99 -8.36 -3.01
N LYS A 144 -4.08 -8.53 -3.75
CA LYS A 144 -4.63 -9.85 -4.13
C LYS A 144 -4.50 -10.05 -5.65
N PRO A 145 -3.31 -10.38 -6.17
CA PRO A 145 -3.21 -10.80 -7.56
C PRO A 145 -4.06 -12.05 -7.75
N MET A 146 -4.85 -12.07 -8.81
CA MET A 146 -5.69 -13.21 -9.20
C MET A 146 -4.83 -14.43 -9.54
#